data_e12e79cce0d45f6a5093b4b52306ba70
#
_entry.id   e12e79cce0d45f6a5093b4b52306ba70
#
_cell.length_a   1.000
_cell.length_b   1.000
_cell.length_c   1.000
_cell.angle_alpha   90.00
_cell.angle_beta   90.00
_cell.angle_gamma   90.00
#
_symmetry.space_group_name_H-M   'P 1'
#
loop_
_entity.id
_entity.type
_entity.pdbx_description
1 polymer ?
#
loop_
_entity_poly.entity_id
_entity_poly.type
_entity_poly.pdbx_seq_one_letter_code
_entity_poly.pdbx_strand_id
1 'polypeptide(L)'
;MTGIRALLARFDRYQQSHAALGFPFAVVKKFGDDGAGNLAAVIAWSAMLAVFPLLLLLVTVLGIVLRNDPSLHHRILNSALVEFPVIGQQLQENINSLNRSGVGLIVGLIGTFLGTRGVANALQNALNTMWEIPRERQPGFPWNAMRSLAIVLVLGIGLIVTATLSGFGGGTGAIGAGLRIAAVALAFALNVVVFSVVFRLATAEVAWKDLWLGAFLTALGWEALLTFGGYLIAHDVKNMSAVYGTFALVLGLMSWLYLQAELTLYAVEVDVVRVRHRWPRSMTSTAGVTAATGEGTERA
;
A
#
# COMPACT_ATOMS: atom_id res chain seq x y z
N MET A 1 19.03 -33.36 -18.68
CA MET A 1 17.81 -32.55 -18.40
C MET A 1 16.65 -33.34 -17.78
N THR A 2 16.65 -34.66 -17.77
CA THR A 2 15.59 -35.54 -17.25
C THR A 2 15.50 -35.57 -15.71
N GLY A 3 16.62 -35.44 -14.98
CA GLY A 3 16.62 -35.53 -13.50
C GLY A 3 15.96 -34.34 -12.81
N ILE A 4 16.15 -33.12 -13.30
CA ILE A 4 15.58 -31.89 -12.72
C ILE A 4 14.06 -31.87 -12.87
N ARG A 5 13.55 -32.29 -14.04
CA ARG A 5 12.10 -32.40 -14.28
C ARG A 5 11.43 -33.45 -13.38
N ALA A 6 12.11 -34.57 -13.11
CA ALA A 6 11.60 -35.60 -12.21
C ALA A 6 11.58 -35.13 -10.73
N LEU A 7 12.58 -34.37 -10.29
CA LEU A 7 12.61 -33.76 -8.97
C LEU A 7 11.50 -32.70 -8.81
N LEU A 8 11.34 -31.84 -9.80
CA LEU A 8 10.27 -30.84 -9.82
C LEU A 8 8.88 -31.49 -9.76
N ALA A 9 8.66 -32.56 -10.52
CA ALA A 9 7.40 -33.30 -10.53
C ALA A 9 7.12 -34.04 -9.20
N ARG A 10 8.17 -34.48 -8.46
CA ARG A 10 8.01 -35.05 -7.10
C ARG A 10 7.66 -33.98 -6.09
N PHE A 11 8.34 -32.85 -6.14
CA PHE A 11 8.09 -31.72 -5.26
C PHE A 11 6.70 -31.11 -5.52
N ASP A 12 6.30 -31.04 -6.80
CA ASP A 12 4.96 -30.56 -7.21
C ASP A 12 3.85 -31.46 -6.63
N ARG A 13 3.99 -32.78 -6.71
CA ARG A 13 3.05 -33.73 -6.11
C ARG A 13 3.01 -33.63 -4.58
N TYR A 14 4.16 -33.45 -3.94
CA TYR A 14 4.23 -33.34 -2.49
C TYR A 14 3.53 -32.06 -2.00
N GLN A 15 3.77 -30.92 -2.64
CA GLN A 15 3.13 -29.65 -2.27
C GLN A 15 1.61 -29.66 -2.55
N GLN A 16 1.16 -30.34 -3.60
CA GLN A 16 -0.26 -30.47 -3.91
C GLN A 16 -1.01 -31.39 -2.92
N SER A 17 -0.32 -32.31 -2.27
CA SER A 17 -0.90 -33.19 -1.24
C SER A 17 -0.97 -32.55 0.15
N HIS A 18 -0.29 -31.42 0.39
CA HIS A 18 -0.23 -30.75 1.69
C HIS A 18 -0.75 -29.31 1.59
N ALA A 19 -1.96 -29.05 2.09
CA ALA A 19 -2.61 -27.72 2.05
C ALA A 19 -1.72 -26.59 2.64
N ALA A 20 -0.96 -26.88 3.68
CA ALA A 20 -0.06 -25.92 4.32
C ALA A 20 1.06 -25.41 3.41
N LEU A 21 1.49 -26.19 2.42
CA LEU A 21 2.50 -25.81 1.44
C LEU A 21 1.86 -25.38 0.11
N GLY A 22 0.77 -26.02 -0.28
CA GLY A 22 0.07 -25.76 -1.53
C GLY A 22 -0.56 -24.36 -1.57
N PHE A 23 -1.10 -23.88 -0.47
CA PHE A 23 -1.75 -22.57 -0.41
C PHE A 23 -0.75 -21.40 -0.57
N PRO A 24 0.32 -21.26 0.24
CA PRO A 24 1.32 -20.21 0.06
C PRO A 24 1.96 -20.25 -1.34
N PHE A 25 2.24 -21.46 -1.84
CA PHE A 25 2.78 -21.61 -3.19
C PHE A 25 1.80 -21.10 -4.25
N ALA A 26 0.50 -21.40 -4.12
CA ALA A 26 -0.52 -20.92 -5.04
C ALA A 26 -0.62 -19.38 -5.03
N VAL A 27 -0.47 -18.75 -3.85
CA VAL A 27 -0.43 -17.27 -3.72
C VAL A 27 0.76 -16.69 -4.47
N VAL A 28 1.98 -17.20 -4.24
CA VAL A 28 3.19 -16.71 -4.91
C VAL A 28 3.12 -16.93 -6.43
N LYS A 29 2.64 -18.09 -6.84
CA LYS A 29 2.50 -18.40 -8.26
C LYS A 29 1.47 -17.50 -8.94
N LYS A 30 0.30 -17.32 -8.33
CA LYS A 30 -0.74 -16.45 -8.90
C LYS A 30 -0.29 -14.99 -8.95
N PHE A 31 0.42 -14.51 -7.92
CA PHE A 31 1.05 -13.20 -7.92
C PHE A 31 1.96 -12.99 -9.15
N GLY A 32 2.76 -14.01 -9.49
CA GLY A 32 3.58 -14.00 -10.69
C GLY A 32 2.77 -14.07 -11.99
N ASP A 33 1.76 -14.96 -12.05
CA ASP A 33 0.89 -15.15 -13.22
C ASP A 33 0.08 -13.87 -13.56
N ASP A 34 -0.36 -13.11 -12.54
CA ASP A 34 -1.09 -11.85 -12.70
C ASP A 34 -0.16 -10.66 -13.01
N GLY A 35 1.15 -10.86 -12.95
CA GLY A 35 2.12 -9.77 -13.10
C GLY A 35 2.01 -8.72 -12.00
N ALA A 36 1.63 -9.14 -10.79
CA ALA A 36 1.32 -8.25 -9.68
C ALA A 36 2.50 -7.36 -9.26
N GLY A 37 3.75 -7.80 -9.46
CA GLY A 37 4.94 -6.96 -9.28
C GLY A 37 4.94 -5.71 -10.18
N ASN A 38 4.48 -5.84 -11.43
CA ASN A 38 4.33 -4.68 -12.33
C ASN A 38 3.19 -3.76 -11.87
N LEU A 39 2.09 -4.32 -11.36
CA LEU A 39 0.99 -3.55 -10.80
C LEU A 39 1.44 -2.79 -9.54
N ALA A 40 2.24 -3.42 -8.68
CA ALA A 40 2.87 -2.77 -7.53
C ALA A 40 3.78 -1.61 -7.94
N ALA A 41 4.57 -1.78 -9.00
CA ALA A 41 5.42 -0.72 -9.54
C ALA A 41 4.60 0.49 -10.04
N VAL A 42 3.46 0.26 -10.70
CA VAL A 42 2.56 1.33 -11.16
C VAL A 42 1.94 2.07 -9.97
N ILE A 43 1.54 1.36 -8.91
CA ILE A 43 1.03 1.97 -7.67
C ILE A 43 2.12 2.83 -7.03
N ALA A 44 3.33 2.28 -6.85
CA ALA A 44 4.47 2.97 -6.25
C ALA A 44 4.88 4.21 -7.03
N TRP A 45 4.93 4.13 -8.36
CA TRP A 45 5.20 5.27 -9.22
C TRP A 45 4.14 6.37 -9.09
N SER A 46 2.87 5.99 -9.10
CA SER A 46 1.76 6.94 -8.92
C SER A 46 1.81 7.60 -7.54
N ALA A 47 2.15 6.82 -6.50
CA ALA A 47 2.32 7.33 -5.14
C ALA A 47 3.50 8.29 -5.06
N MET A 48 4.64 7.98 -5.69
CA MET A 48 5.81 8.85 -5.73
C MET A 48 5.48 10.20 -6.37
N LEU A 49 4.72 10.21 -7.47
CA LEU A 49 4.28 11.46 -8.11
C LEU A 49 3.33 12.27 -7.23
N ALA A 50 2.52 11.61 -6.39
CA ALA A 50 1.60 12.26 -5.47
C ALA A 50 2.30 12.86 -4.24
N VAL A 51 3.45 12.33 -3.83
CA VAL A 51 4.17 12.78 -2.62
C VAL A 51 4.57 14.26 -2.71
N PHE A 52 5.08 14.72 -3.84
CA PHE A 52 5.54 16.10 -3.96
C PHE A 52 4.43 17.14 -3.81
N PRO A 53 3.30 17.06 -4.55
CA PRO A 53 2.18 17.96 -4.33
C PRO A 53 1.58 17.85 -2.94
N LEU A 54 1.55 16.65 -2.37
CA LEU A 54 1.06 16.42 -1.00
C LEU A 54 1.94 17.13 0.03
N LEU A 55 3.26 17.04 -0.10
CA LEU A 55 4.20 17.74 0.76
C LEU A 55 4.05 19.27 0.62
N LEU A 56 3.90 19.76 -0.61
CA LEU A 56 3.67 21.19 -0.87
C LEU A 56 2.37 21.66 -0.18
N LEU A 57 1.30 20.88 -0.31
CA LEU A 57 0.03 21.16 0.36
C LEU A 57 0.18 21.16 1.88
N LEU A 58 0.83 20.12 2.43
CA LEU A 58 1.07 19.99 3.87
C LEU A 58 1.83 21.18 4.43
N VAL A 59 2.95 21.56 3.79
CA VAL A 59 3.77 22.73 4.20
C VAL A 59 2.97 24.01 4.13
N THR A 60 2.18 24.19 3.07
CA THR A 60 1.38 25.42 2.88
C THR A 60 0.27 25.52 3.94
N VAL A 61 -0.47 24.44 4.17
CA VAL A 61 -1.53 24.38 5.20
C VAL A 61 -0.93 24.59 6.59
N LEU A 62 0.18 23.91 6.89
CA LEU A 62 0.89 24.06 8.16
C LEU A 62 1.34 25.51 8.37
N GLY A 63 1.92 26.16 7.35
CA GLY A 63 2.30 27.55 7.39
C GLY A 63 1.13 28.50 7.64
N ILE A 64 -0.07 28.22 7.12
CA ILE A 64 -1.28 29.00 7.36
C ILE A 64 -1.79 28.82 8.79
N VAL A 65 -1.91 27.56 9.25
CA VAL A 65 -2.45 27.22 10.59
C VAL A 65 -1.54 27.70 11.70
N LEU A 66 -0.23 27.59 11.53
CA LEU A 66 0.77 27.94 12.55
C LEU A 66 1.12 29.43 12.59
N ARG A 67 0.57 30.24 11.66
CA ARG A 67 0.85 31.68 11.60
C ARG A 67 0.49 32.42 12.87
N ASN A 68 -0.46 31.90 13.64
CA ASN A 68 -1.01 32.52 14.84
C ASN A 68 -0.53 31.87 16.15
N ASP A 69 0.20 30.75 16.10
CA ASP A 69 0.66 30.04 17.30
C ASP A 69 2.07 29.43 17.12
N PRO A 70 3.13 30.15 17.52
CA PRO A 70 4.51 29.68 17.44
C PRO A 70 4.79 28.44 18.28
N SER A 71 4.05 28.20 19.37
CA SER A 71 4.24 27.05 20.26
C SER A 71 3.75 25.76 19.61
N LEU A 72 2.65 25.84 18.88
CA LEU A 72 2.10 24.74 18.10
C LEU A 72 3.03 24.41 16.90
N HIS A 73 3.66 25.43 16.32
CA HIS A 73 4.64 25.28 15.26
C HIS A 73 5.77 24.33 15.65
N HIS A 74 6.42 24.56 16.78
CA HIS A 74 7.50 23.73 17.28
C HIS A 74 7.06 22.30 17.64
N ARG A 75 5.84 22.11 18.19
CA ARG A 75 5.32 20.78 18.54
C ARG A 75 5.03 19.93 17.31
N ILE A 76 4.39 20.51 16.29
CA ILE A 76 4.03 19.78 15.07
C ILE A 76 5.27 19.49 14.22
N LEU A 77 6.21 20.43 14.12
CA LEU A 77 7.48 20.17 13.42
C LEU A 77 8.26 19.03 14.07
N ASN A 78 8.33 19.02 15.40
CA ASN A 78 9.05 17.95 16.09
C ASN A 78 8.35 16.58 15.96
N SER A 79 7.01 16.53 15.96
CA SER A 79 6.30 15.27 15.75
C SER A 79 6.37 14.78 14.30
N ALA A 80 6.27 15.68 13.32
CA ALA A 80 6.43 15.33 11.90
C ALA A 80 7.86 14.88 11.56
N LEU A 81 8.88 15.45 12.22
CA LEU A 81 10.28 15.04 12.09
C LEU A 81 10.52 13.61 12.60
N VAL A 82 9.78 13.19 13.64
CA VAL A 82 9.86 11.82 14.18
C VAL A 82 9.16 10.82 13.26
N GLU A 83 8.04 11.19 12.65
CA GLU A 83 7.25 10.33 11.78
C GLU A 83 7.85 10.17 10.37
N PHE A 84 8.55 11.21 9.88
CA PHE A 84 9.17 11.24 8.55
C PHE A 84 10.62 11.71 8.61
N PRO A 85 11.54 10.94 9.19
CA PRO A 85 12.93 11.37 9.43
C PRO A 85 13.72 11.70 8.16
N VAL A 86 13.26 11.19 7.00
CA VAL A 86 13.92 11.39 5.70
C VAL A 86 13.55 12.73 5.05
N ILE A 87 12.35 13.25 5.32
CA ILE A 87 11.80 14.44 4.66
C ILE A 87 11.72 15.64 5.62
N GLY A 88 11.74 15.38 6.94
CA GLY A 88 11.50 16.40 7.96
C GLY A 88 12.48 17.56 7.92
N GLN A 89 13.78 17.34 7.67
CA GLN A 89 14.78 18.42 7.58
C GLN A 89 14.54 19.34 6.37
N GLN A 90 14.24 18.77 5.22
CA GLN A 90 13.94 19.55 4.00
C GLN A 90 12.60 20.30 4.12
N LEU A 91 11.64 19.76 4.86
CA LEU A 91 10.40 20.41 5.18
C LEU A 91 10.66 21.68 6.02
N GLN A 92 11.53 21.59 7.03
CA GLN A 92 11.87 22.70 7.92
C GLN A 92 12.58 23.86 7.19
N GLU A 93 13.46 23.56 6.25
CA GLU A 93 14.17 24.56 5.44
C GLU A 93 13.26 25.29 4.46
N ASN A 94 12.25 24.61 3.92
CA ASN A 94 11.35 25.15 2.89
C ASN A 94 10.09 25.84 3.42
N ILE A 95 9.69 25.61 4.68
CA ILE A 95 8.50 26.25 5.28
C ILE A 95 8.58 27.78 5.23
N ASN A 96 9.75 28.36 5.49
CA ASN A 96 9.93 29.80 5.53
C ASN A 96 9.90 30.47 4.14
N SER A 97 10.23 29.76 3.08
CA SER A 97 10.26 30.28 1.71
C SER A 97 8.90 30.26 1.00
N LEU A 98 8.04 29.28 1.31
CA LEU A 98 6.74 29.04 0.67
C LEU A 98 5.59 29.83 1.30
N ASN A 99 5.79 30.44 2.47
CA ASN A 99 4.76 31.07 3.31
C ASN A 99 4.14 32.35 2.71
N ARG A 100 4.48 32.75 1.48
CA ARG A 100 4.05 34.03 0.91
C ARG A 100 3.08 33.95 -0.27
N SER A 101 2.77 32.82 -0.84
CA SER A 101 1.93 32.79 -2.04
C SER A 101 0.76 31.79 -1.93
N GLY A 102 -0.47 32.29 -2.06
CA GLY A 102 -1.67 31.45 -2.25
C GLY A 102 -1.59 30.54 -3.48
N VAL A 103 -0.64 30.79 -4.37
CA VAL A 103 -0.29 29.92 -5.51
C VAL A 103 0.17 28.54 -5.05
N GLY A 104 0.99 28.44 -3.97
CA GLY A 104 1.42 27.16 -3.41
C GLY A 104 0.26 26.28 -2.93
N LEU A 105 -0.78 26.91 -2.34
CA LEU A 105 -1.98 26.20 -1.93
C LEU A 105 -2.76 25.62 -3.13
N ILE A 106 -2.96 26.44 -4.18
CA ILE A 106 -3.71 26.03 -5.38
C ILE A 106 -2.97 24.93 -6.11
N VAL A 107 -1.66 25.10 -6.36
CA VAL A 107 -0.83 24.10 -7.03
C VAL A 107 -0.73 22.82 -6.21
N GLY A 108 -0.53 22.94 -4.89
CA GLY A 108 -0.52 21.82 -3.97
C GLY A 108 -1.85 21.07 -3.96
N LEU A 109 -2.98 21.75 -3.90
CA LEU A 109 -4.31 21.16 -3.88
C LEU A 109 -4.63 20.42 -5.20
N ILE A 110 -4.43 21.08 -6.32
CA ILE A 110 -4.67 20.49 -7.65
C ILE A 110 -3.71 19.30 -7.89
N GLY A 111 -2.42 19.48 -7.60
CA GLY A 111 -1.41 18.45 -7.79
C GLY A 111 -1.67 17.24 -6.89
N THR A 112 -2.03 17.45 -5.61
CA THR A 112 -2.40 16.38 -4.68
C THR A 112 -3.64 15.64 -5.18
N PHE A 113 -4.66 16.36 -5.62
CA PHE A 113 -5.87 15.74 -6.16
C PHE A 113 -5.58 14.88 -7.39
N LEU A 114 -4.79 15.38 -8.33
CA LEU A 114 -4.42 14.62 -9.53
C LEU A 114 -3.52 13.42 -9.20
N GLY A 115 -2.53 13.60 -8.33
CA GLY A 115 -1.61 12.55 -7.91
C GLY A 115 -2.32 11.43 -7.14
N THR A 116 -3.12 11.77 -6.14
CA THR A 116 -3.84 10.79 -5.34
C THR A 116 -4.91 10.03 -6.15
N ARG A 117 -5.54 10.71 -7.13
CA ARG A 117 -6.41 10.02 -8.10
C ARG A 117 -5.62 9.00 -8.92
N GLY A 118 -4.37 9.30 -9.29
CA GLY A 118 -3.47 8.36 -9.98
C GLY A 118 -3.24 7.09 -9.15
N VAL A 119 -2.94 7.24 -7.86
CA VAL A 119 -2.77 6.11 -6.93
C VAL A 119 -4.06 5.28 -6.81
N ALA A 120 -5.20 5.94 -6.61
CA ALA A 120 -6.47 5.26 -6.46
C ALA A 120 -6.86 4.48 -7.74
N ASN A 121 -6.61 5.06 -8.91
CA ASN A 121 -6.83 4.37 -10.20
C ASN A 121 -5.89 3.18 -10.38
N ALA A 122 -4.60 3.34 -10.04
CA ALA A 122 -3.62 2.26 -10.10
C ALA A 122 -4.04 1.09 -9.19
N LEU A 123 -4.48 1.39 -7.96
CA LEU A 123 -4.98 0.40 -7.01
C LEU A 123 -6.25 -0.30 -7.54
N GLN A 124 -7.23 0.45 -8.06
CA GLN A 124 -8.44 -0.13 -8.65
C GLN A 124 -8.11 -1.06 -9.82
N ASN A 125 -7.20 -0.64 -10.71
CA ASN A 125 -6.77 -1.47 -11.82
C ASN A 125 -6.08 -2.75 -11.33
N ALA A 126 -5.18 -2.65 -10.34
CA ALA A 126 -4.49 -3.79 -9.77
C ALA A 126 -5.46 -4.80 -9.15
N LEU A 127 -6.35 -4.34 -8.25
CA LEU A 127 -7.31 -5.22 -7.60
C LEU A 127 -8.29 -5.87 -8.57
N ASN A 128 -8.82 -5.10 -9.53
CA ASN A 128 -9.72 -5.66 -10.54
C ASN A 128 -9.01 -6.69 -11.44
N THR A 129 -7.73 -6.49 -11.76
CA THR A 129 -6.92 -7.47 -12.51
C THR A 129 -6.73 -8.76 -11.70
N MET A 130 -6.34 -8.66 -10.43
CA MET A 130 -6.12 -9.83 -9.56
C MET A 130 -7.41 -10.62 -9.29
N TRP A 131 -8.55 -9.91 -9.16
CA TRP A 131 -9.87 -10.53 -9.06
C TRP A 131 -10.43 -11.00 -10.41
N GLU A 132 -9.68 -10.89 -11.51
CA GLU A 132 -10.08 -11.30 -12.86
C GLU A 132 -11.43 -10.68 -13.27
N ILE A 133 -11.64 -9.39 -12.93
CA ILE A 133 -12.89 -8.68 -13.26
C ILE A 133 -12.78 -8.08 -14.68
N PRO A 134 -13.63 -8.51 -15.62
CA PRO A 134 -13.61 -7.99 -17.00
C PRO A 134 -13.83 -6.48 -17.03
N ARG A 135 -13.20 -5.80 -18.00
CA ARG A 135 -13.29 -4.34 -18.12
C ARG A 135 -14.72 -3.84 -18.32
N GLU A 136 -15.57 -4.64 -18.97
CA GLU A 136 -16.96 -4.31 -19.21
C GLU A 136 -17.79 -4.21 -17.92
N ARG A 137 -17.36 -4.90 -16.86
CA ARG A 137 -18.00 -4.88 -15.54
C ARG A 137 -17.39 -3.86 -14.58
N GLN A 138 -16.30 -3.23 -14.98
CA GLN A 138 -15.69 -2.17 -14.17
C GLN A 138 -16.46 -0.86 -14.36
N PRO A 139 -16.66 -0.08 -13.29
CA PRO A 139 -17.40 1.17 -13.38
C PRO A 139 -16.65 2.18 -14.24
N GLY A 140 -17.34 2.70 -15.27
CA GLY A 140 -16.84 3.77 -16.12
C GLY A 140 -16.89 5.15 -15.45
N PHE A 141 -16.54 6.20 -16.20
CA PHE A 141 -16.74 7.59 -15.80
C PHE A 141 -18.24 7.91 -15.72
N PRO A 142 -18.75 8.64 -14.69
CA PRO A 142 -18.00 9.29 -13.58
C PRO A 142 -17.77 8.43 -12.34
N TRP A 143 -18.35 7.22 -12.25
CA TRP A 143 -18.33 6.39 -11.05
C TRP A 143 -16.94 5.98 -10.60
N ASN A 144 -16.03 5.72 -11.56
CA ASN A 144 -14.64 5.44 -11.25
C ASN A 144 -13.96 6.65 -10.56
N ALA A 145 -14.23 7.87 -11.01
CA ALA A 145 -13.71 9.09 -10.40
C ALA A 145 -14.24 9.29 -8.97
N MET A 146 -15.52 9.02 -8.74
CA MET A 146 -16.12 9.10 -7.40
C MET A 146 -15.52 8.06 -6.45
N ARG A 147 -15.29 6.83 -6.90
CA ARG A 147 -14.62 5.79 -6.11
C ARG A 147 -13.18 6.18 -5.79
N SER A 148 -12.44 6.73 -6.76
CA SER A 148 -11.08 7.23 -6.52
C SER A 148 -11.07 8.31 -5.45
N LEU A 149 -11.99 9.27 -5.52
CA LEU A 149 -12.12 10.31 -4.50
C LEU A 149 -12.48 9.72 -3.12
N ALA A 150 -13.41 8.77 -3.07
CA ALA A 150 -13.79 8.10 -1.84
C ALA A 150 -12.62 7.32 -1.22
N ILE A 151 -11.81 6.62 -2.03
CA ILE A 151 -10.58 5.94 -1.56
C ILE A 151 -9.62 6.94 -0.91
N VAL A 152 -9.37 8.07 -1.58
CA VAL A 152 -8.47 9.12 -1.07
C VAL A 152 -8.99 9.70 0.25
N LEU A 153 -10.29 9.98 0.34
CA LEU A 153 -10.90 10.49 1.57
C LEU A 153 -10.83 9.49 2.71
N VAL A 154 -11.13 8.21 2.45
CA VAL A 154 -11.05 7.15 3.47
C VAL A 154 -9.62 6.97 3.97
N LEU A 155 -8.63 6.92 3.08
CA LEU A 155 -7.21 6.84 3.46
C LEU A 155 -6.77 8.08 4.23
N GLY A 156 -7.13 9.28 3.79
CA GLY A 156 -6.77 10.53 4.45
C GLY A 156 -7.37 10.65 5.85
N ILE A 157 -8.67 10.37 6.00
CA ILE A 157 -9.35 10.37 7.30
C ILE A 157 -8.78 9.27 8.20
N GLY A 158 -8.58 8.06 7.67
CA GLY A 158 -7.97 6.95 8.39
C GLY A 158 -6.60 7.31 8.95
N LEU A 159 -5.74 7.91 8.14
CA LEU A 159 -4.41 8.37 8.55
C LEU A 159 -4.48 9.40 9.68
N ILE A 160 -5.37 10.40 9.58
CA ILE A 160 -5.53 11.42 10.63
C ILE A 160 -6.00 10.79 11.94
N VAL A 161 -6.99 9.89 11.87
CA VAL A 161 -7.54 9.24 13.07
C VAL A 161 -6.51 8.31 13.71
N THR A 162 -5.79 7.50 12.94
CA THR A 162 -4.74 6.62 13.47
C THR A 162 -3.58 7.41 14.06
N ALA A 163 -3.14 8.49 13.42
CA ALA A 163 -2.10 9.37 13.94
C ALA A 163 -2.51 10.03 15.28
N THR A 164 -3.75 10.49 15.39
CA THR A 164 -4.27 11.05 16.65
C THR A 164 -4.35 10.02 17.78
N LEU A 165 -4.83 8.80 17.47
CA LEU A 165 -4.89 7.71 18.45
C LEU A 165 -3.50 7.32 18.96
N SER A 166 -2.50 7.27 18.08
CA SER A 166 -1.11 6.97 18.45
C SER A 166 -0.52 8.02 19.40
N GLY A 167 -0.98 9.28 19.31
CA GLY A 167 -0.58 10.38 20.20
C GLY A 167 -1.09 10.27 21.63
N PHE A 168 -2.18 9.56 21.88
CA PHE A 168 -2.75 9.38 23.23
C PHE A 168 -2.02 8.36 24.11
N GLY A 169 -1.05 7.59 23.57
CA GLY A 169 -0.31 6.55 24.27
C GLY A 169 0.80 7.04 25.23
N GLY A 170 0.88 8.34 25.56
CA GLY A 170 1.98 8.96 26.33
C GLY A 170 1.93 8.86 27.86
N GLY A 171 1.00 8.10 28.44
CA GLY A 171 0.90 7.95 29.91
C GLY A 171 2.01 7.10 30.52
N THR A 172 2.51 7.47 31.73
CA THR A 172 3.50 6.70 32.50
C THR A 172 2.82 5.79 33.52
N GLY A 173 3.46 4.65 33.86
CA GLY A 173 2.96 3.68 34.85
C GLY A 173 2.08 2.58 34.22
N ALA A 174 1.56 1.68 35.06
CA ALA A 174 0.78 0.50 34.64
C ALA A 174 -0.53 0.87 33.92
N ILE A 175 -1.19 1.95 34.34
CA ILE A 175 -2.40 2.48 33.68
C ILE A 175 -2.03 3.04 32.31
N GLY A 176 -0.90 3.74 32.19
CA GLY A 176 -0.39 4.25 30.92
C GLY A 176 -0.02 3.13 29.93
N ALA A 177 0.56 2.04 30.42
CA ALA A 177 0.85 0.86 29.58
C ALA A 177 -0.43 0.20 29.04
N GLY A 178 -1.47 0.04 29.89
CA GLY A 178 -2.76 -0.50 29.47
C GLY A 178 -3.45 0.39 28.42
N LEU A 179 -3.47 1.71 28.61
CA LEU A 179 -4.02 2.66 27.66
C LEU A 179 -3.25 2.65 26.33
N ARG A 180 -1.92 2.50 26.37
CA ARG A 180 -1.08 2.39 25.17
C ARG A 180 -1.40 1.13 24.37
N ILE A 181 -1.52 -0.03 25.01
CA ILE A 181 -1.90 -1.29 24.35
C ILE A 181 -3.28 -1.14 23.71
N ALA A 182 -4.25 -0.58 24.45
CA ALA A 182 -5.59 -0.35 23.94
C ALA A 182 -5.61 0.61 22.73
N ALA A 183 -4.83 1.69 22.77
CA ALA A 183 -4.70 2.64 21.66
C ALA A 183 -4.09 1.99 20.41
N VAL A 184 -3.03 1.19 20.58
CA VAL A 184 -2.40 0.45 19.47
C VAL A 184 -3.36 -0.58 18.87
N ALA A 185 -4.07 -1.35 19.72
CA ALA A 185 -5.05 -2.31 19.25
C ALA A 185 -6.22 -1.64 18.51
N LEU A 186 -6.69 -0.50 19.00
CA LEU A 186 -7.75 0.28 18.36
C LEU A 186 -7.26 0.88 17.02
N ALA A 187 -6.04 1.41 16.95
CA ALA A 187 -5.45 1.92 15.72
C ALA A 187 -5.29 0.80 14.69
N PHE A 188 -4.82 -0.37 15.10
CA PHE A 188 -4.74 -1.55 14.24
C PHE A 188 -6.11 -1.98 13.72
N ALA A 189 -7.12 -2.10 14.59
CA ALA A 189 -8.47 -2.44 14.19
C ALA A 189 -9.06 -1.42 13.20
N LEU A 190 -8.80 -0.13 13.43
CA LEU A 190 -9.20 0.93 12.51
C LEU A 190 -8.50 0.79 11.15
N ASN A 191 -7.20 0.49 11.12
CA ASN A 191 -6.46 0.23 9.88
C ASN A 191 -7.07 -0.94 9.10
N VAL A 192 -7.46 -2.03 9.77
CA VAL A 192 -8.16 -3.16 9.12
C VAL A 192 -9.48 -2.70 8.49
N VAL A 193 -10.25 -1.87 9.19
CA VAL A 193 -11.51 -1.31 8.66
C VAL A 193 -11.22 -0.41 7.45
N VAL A 194 -10.26 0.50 7.56
CA VAL A 194 -9.85 1.40 6.47
C VAL A 194 -9.45 0.60 5.23
N PHE A 195 -8.56 -0.40 5.35
CA PHE A 195 -8.17 -1.24 4.21
C PHE A 195 -9.34 -2.06 3.66
N SER A 196 -10.25 -2.57 4.51
CA SER A 196 -11.46 -3.27 4.05
C SER A 196 -12.35 -2.37 3.21
N VAL A 197 -12.57 -1.13 3.65
CA VAL A 197 -13.35 -0.13 2.89
C VAL A 197 -12.65 0.25 1.59
N VAL A 198 -11.34 0.48 1.62
CA VAL A 198 -10.54 0.80 0.43
C VAL A 198 -10.60 -0.35 -0.58
N PHE A 199 -10.42 -1.59 -0.17
CA PHE A 199 -10.49 -2.75 -1.06
C PHE A 199 -11.90 -2.91 -1.65
N ARG A 200 -12.94 -2.67 -0.85
CA ARG A 200 -14.32 -2.71 -1.34
C ARG A 200 -14.62 -1.62 -2.35
N LEU A 201 -14.06 -0.43 -2.17
CA LEU A 201 -14.18 0.68 -3.13
C LEU A 201 -13.34 0.44 -4.39
N ALA A 202 -12.19 -0.20 -4.25
CA ALA A 202 -11.28 -0.46 -5.35
C ALA A 202 -11.74 -1.63 -6.25
N THR A 203 -12.50 -2.60 -5.71
CA THR A 203 -13.03 -3.72 -6.48
C THR A 203 -14.44 -3.45 -7.00
N ALA A 204 -14.77 -3.98 -8.19
CA ALA A 204 -16.09 -3.75 -8.79
C ALA A 204 -17.20 -4.62 -8.16
N GLU A 205 -16.95 -5.92 -7.94
CA GLU A 205 -18.01 -6.92 -7.66
C GLU A 205 -17.70 -7.84 -6.47
N VAL A 206 -16.67 -7.57 -5.66
CA VAL A 206 -16.24 -8.47 -4.58
C VAL A 206 -16.99 -8.18 -3.28
N ALA A 207 -17.51 -9.20 -2.61
CA ALA A 207 -18.25 -9.03 -1.37
C ALA A 207 -17.32 -8.70 -0.18
N TRP A 208 -17.82 -7.97 0.82
CA TRP A 208 -17.06 -7.59 2.03
C TRP A 208 -16.43 -8.78 2.75
N LYS A 209 -17.18 -9.87 2.86
CA LYS A 209 -16.72 -11.12 3.51
C LYS A 209 -15.51 -11.77 2.84
N ASP A 210 -15.24 -11.41 1.59
CA ASP A 210 -14.17 -12.00 0.80
C ASP A 210 -12.88 -11.16 0.84
N LEU A 211 -12.94 -9.93 1.38
CA LEU A 211 -11.83 -8.96 1.43
C LEU A 211 -11.20 -8.80 2.81
N TRP A 212 -11.78 -9.38 3.86
CA TRP A 212 -11.37 -9.08 5.24
C TRP A 212 -9.98 -9.62 5.61
N LEU A 213 -9.62 -10.81 5.11
CA LEU A 213 -8.34 -11.42 5.43
C LEU A 213 -7.19 -10.66 4.75
N GLY A 214 -7.36 -10.27 3.48
CA GLY A 214 -6.40 -9.41 2.78
C GLY A 214 -6.25 -8.06 3.46
N ALA A 215 -7.34 -7.43 3.90
CA ALA A 215 -7.29 -6.18 4.65
C ALA A 215 -6.56 -6.34 5.99
N PHE A 216 -6.82 -7.43 6.72
CA PHE A 216 -6.12 -7.75 7.96
C PHE A 216 -4.62 -7.96 7.73
N LEU A 217 -4.25 -8.76 6.72
CA LEU A 217 -2.84 -9.01 6.38
C LEU A 217 -2.14 -7.73 5.90
N THR A 218 -2.84 -6.87 5.14
CA THR A 218 -2.31 -5.57 4.73
C THR A 218 -2.04 -4.67 5.94
N ALA A 219 -2.99 -4.59 6.89
CA ALA A 219 -2.79 -3.81 8.12
C ALA A 219 -1.62 -4.35 8.94
N LEU A 220 -1.53 -5.68 9.09
CA LEU A 220 -0.41 -6.34 9.80
C LEU A 220 0.94 -6.05 9.13
N GLY A 221 0.99 -6.18 7.81
CA GLY A 221 2.19 -5.88 7.03
C GLY A 221 2.57 -4.41 7.09
N TRP A 222 1.59 -3.50 7.09
CA TRP A 222 1.82 -2.07 7.27
C TRP A 222 2.50 -1.77 8.60
N GLU A 223 1.98 -2.29 9.72
CA GLU A 223 2.57 -2.12 11.04
C GLU A 223 3.98 -2.74 11.13
N ALA A 224 4.16 -3.92 10.54
CA ALA A 224 5.47 -4.55 10.46
C ALA A 224 6.47 -3.67 9.70
N LEU A 225 6.09 -3.17 8.52
CA LEU A 225 6.95 -2.30 7.72
C LEU A 225 7.27 -0.97 8.43
N LEU A 226 6.31 -0.35 9.11
CA LEU A 226 6.58 0.86 9.89
C LEU A 226 7.60 0.59 11.02
N THR A 227 7.44 -0.53 11.72
CA THR A 227 8.35 -0.92 12.81
C THR A 227 9.75 -1.22 12.28
N PHE A 228 9.87 -2.05 11.24
CA PHE A 228 11.16 -2.38 10.62
C PHE A 228 11.80 -1.18 9.91
N GLY A 229 11.00 -0.38 9.21
CA GLY A 229 11.47 0.82 8.52
C GLY A 229 12.05 1.84 9.48
N GLY A 230 11.37 2.09 10.60
CA GLY A 230 11.88 2.95 11.65
C GLY A 230 13.23 2.46 12.21
N TYR A 231 13.35 1.15 12.42
CA TYR A 231 14.62 0.53 12.88
C TYR A 231 15.76 0.68 11.85
N LEU A 232 15.50 0.37 10.58
CA LEU A 232 16.49 0.48 9.50
C LEU A 232 16.94 1.93 9.30
N ILE A 233 16.01 2.89 9.31
CA ILE A 233 16.34 4.31 9.19
C ILE A 233 17.23 4.77 10.36
N ALA A 234 16.92 4.34 11.57
CA ALA A 234 17.68 4.73 12.74
C ALA A 234 19.14 4.19 12.74
N HIS A 235 19.39 3.02 12.12
CA HIS A 235 20.69 2.36 12.14
C HIS A 235 21.54 2.59 10.88
N ASP A 236 20.96 2.56 9.68
CA ASP A 236 21.71 2.48 8.43
C ASP A 236 21.74 3.76 7.59
N VAL A 237 20.70 4.61 7.66
CA VAL A 237 20.57 5.78 6.76
C VAL A 237 21.62 6.85 7.05
N LYS A 238 22.14 6.97 8.28
CA LYS A 238 23.20 7.92 8.60
C LYS A 238 24.48 7.70 7.77
N ASN A 239 24.75 6.46 7.39
CA ASN A 239 25.95 6.09 6.64
C ASN A 239 25.77 6.16 5.12
N MET A 240 24.53 5.96 4.61
CA MET A 240 24.25 5.97 3.17
C MET A 240 24.09 7.37 2.59
N SER A 241 23.61 8.34 3.36
CA SER A 241 23.41 9.72 2.92
C SER A 241 24.71 10.44 2.56
N ALA A 242 25.85 10.01 3.14
CA ALA A 242 27.16 10.60 2.87
C ALA A 242 27.66 10.37 1.44
N VAL A 243 27.24 9.28 0.78
CA VAL A 243 27.71 8.90 -0.56
C VAL A 243 26.72 9.30 -1.67
N TYR A 244 25.43 9.12 -1.45
CA TYR A 244 24.41 9.30 -2.47
C TYR A 244 23.52 10.55 -2.29
N GLY A 245 23.62 11.26 -1.16
CA GLY A 245 22.89 12.50 -0.92
C GLY A 245 21.36 12.36 -1.12
N THR A 246 20.75 13.38 -1.74
CA THR A 246 19.31 13.44 -2.06
C THR A 246 18.83 12.32 -2.98
N PHE A 247 19.70 11.73 -3.79
CA PHE A 247 19.34 10.61 -4.67
C PHE A 247 19.02 9.33 -3.90
N ALA A 248 19.76 9.04 -2.83
CA ALA A 248 19.49 7.91 -1.93
C ALA A 248 18.09 8.02 -1.29
N LEU A 249 17.67 9.24 -0.95
CA LEU A 249 16.37 9.53 -0.39
C LEU A 249 15.23 9.21 -1.37
N VAL A 250 15.36 9.66 -2.62
CA VAL A 250 14.35 9.39 -3.67
C VAL A 250 14.24 7.90 -3.97
N LEU A 251 15.38 7.20 -4.11
CA LEU A 251 15.40 5.76 -4.34
C LEU A 251 14.86 4.98 -3.13
N GLY A 252 15.22 5.38 -1.91
CA GLY A 252 14.72 4.78 -0.68
C GLY A 252 13.21 4.91 -0.55
N LEU A 253 12.67 6.11 -0.81
CA LEU A 253 11.23 6.36 -0.79
C LEU A 253 10.50 5.54 -1.87
N MET A 254 11.05 5.49 -3.10
CA MET A 254 10.49 4.68 -4.18
C MET A 254 10.46 3.19 -3.83
N SER A 255 11.56 2.67 -3.27
CA SER A 255 11.66 1.28 -2.82
C SER A 255 10.68 0.98 -1.68
N TRP A 256 10.51 1.93 -0.75
CA TRP A 256 9.53 1.82 0.33
C TRP A 256 8.10 1.76 -0.18
N LEU A 257 7.73 2.66 -1.08
CA LEU A 257 6.40 2.69 -1.71
C LEU A 257 6.13 1.42 -2.51
N TYR A 258 7.15 0.90 -3.22
CA TYR A 258 7.06 -0.37 -3.94
C TYR A 258 6.81 -1.55 -2.99
N LEU A 259 7.57 -1.65 -1.92
CA LEU A 259 7.43 -2.71 -0.92
C LEU A 259 6.05 -2.69 -0.26
N GLN A 260 5.52 -1.50 0.06
CA GLN A 260 4.16 -1.32 0.57
C GLN A 260 3.10 -1.79 -0.43
N ALA A 261 3.23 -1.42 -1.69
CA ALA A 261 2.33 -1.82 -2.75
C ALA A 261 2.39 -3.34 -2.98
N GLU A 262 3.59 -3.91 -3.05
CA GLU A 262 3.81 -5.34 -3.24
C GLU A 262 3.20 -6.17 -2.11
N LEU A 263 3.45 -5.78 -0.86
CA LEU A 263 2.87 -6.43 0.31
C LEU A 263 1.34 -6.36 0.31
N THR A 264 0.77 -5.20 -0.05
CA THR A 264 -0.68 -5.04 -0.18
C THR A 264 -1.25 -5.99 -1.23
N LEU A 265 -0.62 -6.11 -2.39
CA LEU A 265 -1.07 -7.01 -3.45
C LEU A 265 -0.90 -8.49 -3.05
N TYR A 266 0.17 -8.88 -2.34
CA TYR A 266 0.28 -10.24 -1.78
C TYR A 266 -0.86 -10.55 -0.81
N ALA A 267 -1.24 -9.60 0.04
CA ALA A 267 -2.35 -9.77 0.96
C ALA A 267 -3.70 -9.93 0.23
N VAL A 268 -3.93 -9.16 -0.84
CA VAL A 268 -5.11 -9.31 -1.71
C VAL A 268 -5.10 -10.68 -2.42
N GLU A 269 -3.92 -11.15 -2.86
CA GLU A 269 -3.79 -12.45 -3.51
C GLU A 269 -4.19 -13.62 -2.60
N VAL A 270 -3.91 -13.50 -1.29
CA VAL A 270 -4.39 -14.48 -0.30
C VAL A 270 -5.92 -14.59 -0.33
N ASP A 271 -6.63 -13.47 -0.40
CA ASP A 271 -8.10 -13.49 -0.52
C ASP A 271 -8.56 -14.10 -1.84
N VAL A 272 -7.92 -13.74 -2.96
CA VAL A 272 -8.28 -14.25 -4.29
C VAL A 272 -8.10 -15.76 -4.35
N VAL A 273 -6.94 -16.28 -3.92
CA VAL A 273 -6.65 -17.72 -3.92
C VAL A 273 -7.61 -18.46 -2.99
N ARG A 274 -7.93 -17.89 -1.82
CA ARG A 274 -8.87 -18.47 -0.86
C ARG A 274 -10.29 -18.54 -1.41
N VAL A 275 -10.80 -17.44 -1.93
CA VAL A 275 -12.20 -17.31 -2.35
C VAL A 275 -12.46 -18.02 -3.69
N ARG A 276 -11.52 -17.90 -4.63
CA ARG A 276 -11.64 -18.52 -5.96
C ARG A 276 -11.22 -20.00 -5.98
N HIS A 277 -10.83 -20.56 -4.82
CA HIS A 277 -10.33 -21.94 -4.71
C HIS A 277 -9.23 -22.27 -5.73
N ARG A 278 -8.29 -21.33 -5.99
CA ARG A 278 -7.22 -21.43 -6.99
C ARG A 278 -6.02 -22.27 -6.49
N TRP A 279 -6.26 -23.26 -5.63
CA TRP A 279 -5.23 -24.16 -5.12
C TRP A 279 -5.78 -25.62 -5.06
N PRO A 280 -4.94 -26.66 -5.16
CA PRO A 280 -3.49 -26.61 -5.44
C PRO A 280 -3.17 -26.20 -6.90
N ARG A 281 -2.01 -25.58 -7.11
CA ARG A 281 -1.50 -25.19 -8.44
C ARG A 281 -0.26 -26.01 -8.80
N SER A 282 -0.14 -26.43 -10.07
CA SER A 282 1.06 -27.07 -10.58
C SER A 282 2.17 -26.07 -10.89
N MET A 283 3.43 -26.43 -10.58
CA MET A 283 4.61 -25.63 -10.91
C MET A 283 4.84 -25.48 -12.42
N THR A 284 4.41 -26.47 -13.20
CA THR A 284 4.77 -26.60 -14.61
C THR A 284 3.69 -26.14 -15.58
N SER A 285 2.45 -25.95 -15.15
CA SER A 285 1.39 -25.46 -16.03
C SER A 285 1.35 -23.94 -16.06
N THR A 286 1.69 -23.35 -17.19
CA THR A 286 1.27 -21.99 -17.56
C THR A 286 -0.24 -22.02 -17.77
N ALA A 287 -1.01 -21.47 -16.86
CA ALA A 287 -2.47 -21.38 -16.97
C ALA A 287 -2.84 -20.37 -18.06
N GLY A 288 -2.74 -20.77 -19.30
CA GLY A 288 -3.02 -19.94 -20.47
C GLY A 288 -2.91 -20.64 -21.79
N VAL A 289 -2.27 -21.80 -21.85
CA VAL A 289 -2.00 -22.49 -23.13
C VAL A 289 -3.02 -23.58 -23.45
N THR A 290 -3.79 -24.06 -22.48
CA THR A 290 -4.72 -25.20 -22.69
C THR A 290 -6.10 -24.79 -23.23
N ALA A 291 -6.45 -23.51 -23.28
CA ALA A 291 -7.72 -23.07 -23.88
C ALA A 291 -7.62 -22.87 -25.42
N ALA A 292 -6.42 -22.77 -25.98
CA ALA A 292 -6.23 -22.50 -27.41
C ALA A 292 -6.01 -23.75 -28.27
N THR A 293 -5.83 -24.94 -27.66
CA THR A 293 -5.56 -26.19 -28.42
C THR A 293 -6.72 -27.21 -28.38
N GLY A 294 -7.83 -26.89 -27.74
CA GLY A 294 -9.00 -27.79 -27.57
C GLY A 294 -10.11 -27.66 -28.62
N GLU A 295 -10.08 -26.69 -29.51
CA GLU A 295 -11.18 -26.46 -30.47
C GLU A 295 -10.78 -26.68 -31.96
N GLY A 296 -9.82 -27.52 -32.21
CA GLY A 296 -9.33 -27.74 -33.60
C GLY A 296 -9.49 -29.13 -34.20
N THR A 297 -10.07 -30.13 -33.50
CA THR A 297 -10.07 -31.52 -34.01
C THR A 297 -11.40 -32.27 -33.87
N GLU A 298 -12.51 -31.59 -34.04
CA GLU A 298 -13.81 -32.30 -34.20
C GLU A 298 -14.67 -31.61 -35.26
N ARG A 299 -14.19 -31.63 -36.51
CA ARG A 299 -14.99 -31.56 -37.77
C ARG A 299 -14.10 -31.94 -38.96
N ALA A 300 -13.99 -33.24 -39.24
CA ALA A 300 -13.78 -33.78 -40.56
C ALA A 300 -14.55 -35.07 -40.68
#